data_2d799be5d05a8c7a2cd5e6fe64afe5ff
#
_entry.id   2d799be5d05a8c7a2cd5e6fe64afe5ff
#
_cell.length_a   1.000
_cell.length_b   1.000
_cell.length_c   1.000
_cell.angle_alpha   90.00
_cell.angle_beta   90.00
_cell.angle_gamma   90.00
#
_symmetry.space_group_name_H-M   'P 1'
#
loop_
_entity.id
_entity.type
_entity.pdbx_description
1 polymer ?
#
loop_
_entity_poly.entity_id
_entity_poly.type
_entity_poly.pdbx_seq_one_letter_code
_entity_poly.pdbx_strand_id
1 'polypeptide(L)'
;MTLPMATTPSPSLPLPRVLLGDDHPLILDALTQMMKENFDVHTVDNCQSFIDAVDEFEPDVAVLDISMPGGDGFTTARRALQRHPKLPIVFLSMHSDVMYKEQAAKVGAKAFVSKRLPAQDLLSTIEKVLLNEDLSAGNPEALPEPSEEKLTIRQREVLHLIATGCTAKEIAHQLSISVRTAEFHRAAIMHRLGLHSTAEMTRYAIASGVA
;
A
#
# COMPACT_ATOMS: atom_id res chain seq x y z
N MET A 1 27.06 58.32 1.09
CA MET A 1 25.64 58.03 1.34
C MET A 1 25.30 56.81 0.49
N THR A 2 25.51 55.61 1.07
CA THR A 2 25.42 54.32 0.35
C THR A 2 24.05 53.74 0.62
N LEU A 3 23.25 53.60 -0.42
CA LEU A 3 21.91 52.97 -0.37
C LEU A 3 22.07 51.47 -0.10
N PRO A 4 21.28 50.86 0.83
CA PRO A 4 21.27 49.44 1.02
C PRO A 4 20.65 48.76 -0.21
N MET A 5 21.37 47.83 -0.81
CA MET A 5 20.83 46.93 -1.84
C MET A 5 19.69 46.09 -1.26
N ALA A 6 18.49 46.23 -1.81
CA ALA A 6 17.36 45.39 -1.51
C ALA A 6 17.68 43.96 -1.98
N THR A 7 17.85 43.06 -1.03
CA THR A 7 17.88 41.61 -1.28
C THR A 7 16.49 41.20 -1.77
N THR A 8 16.36 40.98 -3.08
CA THR A 8 15.19 40.27 -3.63
C THR A 8 15.15 38.89 -3.06
N PRO A 9 14.03 38.45 -2.44
CA PRO A 9 13.90 37.09 -2.00
C PRO A 9 14.01 36.16 -3.21
N SER A 10 14.89 35.17 -3.11
CA SER A 10 14.98 34.11 -4.12
C SER A 10 13.60 33.44 -4.26
N PRO A 11 13.12 33.14 -5.47
CA PRO A 11 11.87 32.43 -5.63
C PRO A 11 11.98 31.06 -4.89
N SER A 12 11.15 30.87 -3.88
CA SER A 12 11.04 29.57 -3.23
C SER A 12 10.59 28.56 -4.29
N LEU A 13 11.33 27.47 -4.43
CA LEU A 13 10.89 26.37 -5.27
C LEU A 13 9.49 25.91 -4.81
N PRO A 14 8.60 25.55 -5.75
CA PRO A 14 7.29 25.03 -5.37
C PRO A 14 7.44 23.78 -4.48
N LEU A 15 6.59 23.68 -3.48
CA LEU A 15 6.58 22.52 -2.59
C LEU A 15 6.20 21.24 -3.37
N PRO A 16 6.81 20.08 -3.07
CA PRO A 16 6.40 18.82 -3.65
C PRO A 16 4.93 18.52 -3.35
N ARG A 17 4.21 18.02 -4.35
CA ARG A 17 2.76 17.77 -4.31
C ARG A 17 2.49 16.35 -3.84
N VAL A 18 1.77 16.21 -2.73
CA VAL A 18 1.43 14.92 -2.13
C VAL A 18 -0.09 14.71 -2.15
N LEU A 19 -0.53 13.63 -2.80
CA LEU A 19 -1.92 13.19 -2.74
C LEU A 19 -2.09 12.16 -1.63
N LEU A 20 -2.99 12.43 -0.67
CA LEU A 20 -3.34 11.51 0.41
C LEU A 20 -4.76 10.94 0.19
N GLY A 21 -4.88 9.63 0.05
CA GLY A 21 -6.15 8.92 0.00
C GLY A 21 -6.36 8.06 1.24
N ASP A 22 -7.35 8.41 2.08
CA ASP A 22 -7.73 7.68 3.29
C ASP A 22 -9.20 8.02 3.64
N ASP A 23 -10.00 7.04 4.05
CA ASP A 23 -11.40 7.27 4.43
C ASP A 23 -11.57 7.70 5.90
N HIS A 24 -10.47 7.89 6.63
CA HIS A 24 -10.47 8.34 8.03
C HIS A 24 -10.11 9.83 8.13
N PRO A 25 -11.09 10.75 8.34
CA PRO A 25 -10.84 12.20 8.35
C PRO A 25 -9.77 12.62 9.36
N LEU A 26 -9.74 12.01 10.55
CA LEU A 26 -8.75 12.33 11.58
C LEU A 26 -7.32 12.01 11.15
N ILE A 27 -7.12 10.95 10.35
CA ILE A 27 -5.81 10.60 9.80
C ILE A 27 -5.40 11.64 8.76
N LEU A 28 -6.31 11.99 7.83
CA LEU A 28 -6.06 13.00 6.81
C LEU A 28 -5.71 14.35 7.44
N ASP A 29 -6.47 14.80 8.44
CA ASP A 29 -6.22 16.06 9.16
C ASP A 29 -4.86 16.06 9.86
N ALA A 30 -4.55 14.97 10.58
CA ALA A 30 -3.28 14.86 11.31
C ALA A 30 -2.08 14.87 10.34
N LEU A 31 -2.12 14.07 9.27
CA LEU A 31 -1.05 14.00 8.28
C LEU A 31 -0.90 15.33 7.54
N THR A 32 -2.00 15.96 7.14
CA THR A 32 -1.98 17.27 6.48
C THR A 32 -1.31 18.33 7.38
N GLN A 33 -1.66 18.38 8.66
CA GLN A 33 -1.04 19.32 9.61
C GLN A 33 0.46 19.12 9.76
N MET A 34 0.93 17.86 9.73
CA MET A 34 2.36 17.54 9.83
C MET A 34 3.12 17.86 8.54
N MET A 35 2.45 17.79 7.39
CA MET A 35 3.09 17.90 6.07
C MET A 35 3.05 19.30 5.47
N LYS A 36 2.11 20.16 5.86
CA LYS A 36 1.81 21.45 5.24
C LYS A 36 2.96 22.44 5.14
N GLU A 37 3.99 22.31 5.97
CA GLU A 37 5.17 23.21 5.93
C GLU A 37 6.15 22.82 4.80
N ASN A 38 6.18 21.53 4.43
CA ASN A 38 7.15 20.98 3.49
C ASN A 38 6.52 20.47 2.19
N PHE A 39 5.19 20.30 2.16
CA PHE A 39 4.47 19.72 1.03
C PHE A 39 3.18 20.51 0.71
N ASP A 40 2.83 20.52 -0.58
CA ASP A 40 1.48 20.87 -1.05
C ASP A 40 0.62 19.60 -1.02
N VAL A 41 -0.35 19.55 -0.07
CA VAL A 41 -1.09 18.32 0.24
C VAL A 41 -2.53 18.42 -0.25
N HIS A 42 -2.95 17.46 -1.06
CA HIS A 42 -4.34 17.26 -1.44
C HIS A 42 -4.86 15.97 -0.83
N THR A 43 -6.10 15.99 -0.30
CA THR A 43 -6.70 14.84 0.39
C THR A 43 -7.98 14.37 -0.27
N VAL A 44 -8.19 13.06 -0.31
CA VAL A 44 -9.41 12.41 -0.82
C VAL A 44 -9.79 11.22 0.05
N ASP A 45 -11.06 10.86 0.08
CA ASP A 45 -11.64 9.87 1.00
C ASP A 45 -12.20 8.62 0.31
N ASN A 46 -12.07 8.51 -1.00
CA ASN A 46 -12.58 7.38 -1.76
C ASN A 46 -11.75 7.09 -3.02
N CYS A 47 -11.89 5.86 -3.55
CA CYS A 47 -11.13 5.39 -4.69
C CYS A 47 -11.36 6.18 -5.98
N GLN A 48 -12.58 6.66 -6.25
CA GLN A 48 -12.87 7.40 -7.48
C GLN A 48 -12.25 8.79 -7.43
N SER A 49 -12.46 9.53 -6.33
CA SER A 49 -11.83 10.84 -6.12
C SER A 49 -10.31 10.77 -6.15
N PHE A 50 -9.71 9.65 -5.69
CA PHE A 50 -8.27 9.45 -5.80
C PHE A 50 -7.78 9.42 -7.24
N ILE A 51 -8.48 8.68 -8.13
CA ILE A 51 -8.12 8.59 -9.54
C ILE A 51 -8.27 9.94 -10.23
N ASP A 52 -9.37 10.65 -9.95
CA ASP A 52 -9.63 11.96 -10.53
C ASP A 52 -8.58 12.99 -10.06
N ALA A 53 -8.23 12.96 -8.76
CA ALA A 53 -7.21 13.83 -8.20
C ALA A 53 -5.80 13.55 -8.75
N VAL A 54 -5.46 12.32 -9.09
CA VAL A 54 -4.17 12.03 -9.77
C VAL A 54 -4.05 12.79 -11.08
N ASP A 55 -5.14 12.89 -11.86
CA ASP A 55 -5.14 13.61 -13.12
C ASP A 55 -5.15 15.14 -12.94
N GLU A 56 -5.94 15.64 -11.98
CA GLU A 56 -6.17 17.08 -11.78
C GLU A 56 -5.06 17.75 -10.98
N PHE A 57 -4.59 17.06 -9.93
CA PHE A 57 -3.58 17.59 -9.02
C PHE A 57 -2.16 17.29 -9.48
N GLU A 58 -1.91 16.28 -10.34
CA GLU A 58 -0.59 15.85 -10.82
C GLU A 58 0.43 15.70 -9.67
N PRO A 59 0.21 14.81 -8.70
CA PRO A 59 1.07 14.68 -7.53
C PRO A 59 2.46 14.12 -7.87
N ASP A 60 3.49 14.61 -7.15
CA ASP A 60 4.85 14.05 -7.20
C ASP A 60 4.95 12.70 -6.49
N VAL A 61 4.08 12.46 -5.50
CA VAL A 61 3.91 11.19 -4.80
C VAL A 61 2.48 11.02 -4.32
N ALA A 62 1.96 9.81 -4.36
CA ALA A 62 0.63 9.49 -3.85
C ALA A 62 0.71 8.49 -2.69
N VAL A 63 0.02 8.78 -1.60
CA VAL A 63 -0.19 7.89 -0.45
C VAL A 63 -1.62 7.37 -0.51
N LEU A 64 -1.80 6.06 -0.50
CA LEU A 64 -3.09 5.42 -0.72
C LEU A 64 -3.40 4.38 0.34
N ASP A 65 -4.50 4.57 1.08
CA ASP A 65 -5.04 3.49 1.91
C ASP A 65 -5.59 2.36 1.04
N ILE A 66 -5.35 1.14 1.50
CA ILE A 66 -5.85 -0.07 0.84
C ILE A 66 -7.36 -0.20 0.97
N SER A 67 -7.94 0.28 2.08
CA SER A 67 -9.33 0.02 2.47
C SER A 67 -10.16 1.30 2.42
N MET A 68 -10.43 1.82 1.22
CA MET A 68 -11.29 2.99 1.03
C MET A 68 -12.63 2.64 0.38
N PRO A 69 -13.69 3.44 0.60
CA PRO A 69 -14.95 3.32 -0.12
C PRO A 69 -14.78 3.42 -1.64
N GLY A 70 -15.65 2.71 -2.36
CA GLY A 70 -15.69 2.76 -3.83
C GLY A 70 -14.75 1.78 -4.52
N GLY A 71 -14.00 0.93 -3.77
CA GLY A 71 -13.18 -0.08 -4.38
C GLY A 71 -12.12 -0.69 -3.47
N ASP A 72 -11.10 -1.25 -4.11
CA ASP A 72 -9.91 -1.81 -3.49
C ASP A 72 -8.70 -0.95 -3.87
N GLY A 73 -7.89 -0.58 -2.88
CA GLY A 73 -6.74 0.30 -3.06
C GLY A 73 -5.72 -0.23 -4.07
N PHE A 74 -5.51 -1.54 -4.14
CA PHE A 74 -4.59 -2.13 -5.14
C PHE A 74 -5.12 -1.96 -6.57
N THR A 75 -6.42 -2.14 -6.76
CA THR A 75 -7.07 -1.90 -8.07
C THR A 75 -7.03 -0.42 -8.42
N THR A 76 -7.23 0.45 -7.46
CA THR A 76 -7.15 1.91 -7.61
C THR A 76 -5.72 2.33 -8.02
N ALA A 77 -4.71 1.85 -7.31
CA ALA A 77 -3.30 2.09 -7.65
C ALA A 77 -2.94 1.59 -9.06
N ARG A 78 -3.40 0.40 -9.43
CA ARG A 78 -3.16 -0.15 -10.78
C ARG A 78 -3.77 0.75 -11.86
N ARG A 79 -4.99 1.25 -11.67
CA ARG A 79 -5.65 2.18 -12.60
C ARG A 79 -4.91 3.51 -12.68
N ALA A 80 -4.45 4.05 -11.55
CA ALA A 80 -3.64 5.27 -11.52
C ALA A 80 -2.32 5.07 -12.29
N LEU A 81 -1.59 3.97 -12.05
CA LEU A 81 -0.32 3.66 -12.71
C LEU A 81 -0.46 3.34 -14.21
N GLN A 82 -1.62 2.85 -14.67
CA GLN A 82 -1.89 2.71 -16.11
C GLN A 82 -1.93 4.06 -16.84
N ARG A 83 -2.39 5.12 -16.16
CA ARG A 83 -2.47 6.48 -16.71
C ARG A 83 -1.19 7.28 -16.43
N HIS A 84 -0.60 7.08 -15.27
CA HIS A 84 0.61 7.77 -14.78
C HIS A 84 1.70 6.75 -14.36
N PRO A 85 2.39 6.07 -15.31
CA PRO A 85 3.29 4.96 -15.00
C PRO A 85 4.50 5.34 -14.13
N LYS A 86 4.81 6.64 -14.03
CA LYS A 86 5.93 7.16 -13.24
C LYS A 86 5.53 7.66 -11.85
N LEU A 87 4.24 7.71 -11.55
CA LEU A 87 3.75 8.18 -10.25
C LEU A 87 4.20 7.22 -9.14
N PRO A 88 5.03 7.67 -8.19
CA PRO A 88 5.36 6.83 -7.05
C PRO A 88 4.15 6.73 -6.12
N ILE A 89 3.76 5.49 -5.82
CA ILE A 89 2.67 5.20 -4.89
C ILE A 89 3.23 4.55 -3.63
N VAL A 90 2.84 5.09 -2.47
CA VAL A 90 3.10 4.55 -1.14
C VAL A 90 1.78 4.04 -0.58
N PHE A 91 1.68 2.75 -0.25
CA PHE A 91 0.50 2.25 0.45
C PHE A 91 0.58 2.56 1.93
N LEU A 92 -0.56 2.97 2.50
CA LEU A 92 -0.76 3.15 3.93
C LEU A 92 -1.85 2.18 4.41
N SER A 93 -1.61 1.36 5.45
CA SER A 93 -2.57 0.34 5.85
C SER A 93 -2.49 -0.03 7.32
N MET A 94 -3.64 -0.39 7.92
CA MET A 94 -3.69 -1.03 9.24
C MET A 94 -3.16 -2.47 9.21
N HIS A 95 -3.08 -3.10 8.05
CA HIS A 95 -2.61 -4.47 7.84
C HIS A 95 -1.17 -4.45 7.34
N SER A 96 -0.24 -5.01 8.12
CA SER A 96 1.20 -5.07 7.79
C SER A 96 1.67 -6.48 7.40
N ASP A 97 0.73 -7.35 7.04
CA ASP A 97 1.05 -8.72 6.64
C ASP A 97 1.87 -8.76 5.35
N VAL A 98 2.80 -9.71 5.25
CA VAL A 98 3.70 -9.90 4.09
C VAL A 98 2.93 -9.93 2.77
N MET A 99 1.72 -10.47 2.75
CA MET A 99 0.88 -10.51 1.55
C MET A 99 0.46 -9.16 1.01
N TYR A 100 0.11 -8.22 1.89
CA TYR A 100 -0.24 -6.87 1.45
C TYR A 100 0.99 -6.17 0.85
N LYS A 101 2.17 -6.38 1.44
CA LYS A 101 3.44 -5.89 0.91
C LYS A 101 3.79 -6.51 -0.45
N GLU A 102 3.63 -7.84 -0.61
CA GLU A 102 3.81 -8.52 -1.90
C GLU A 102 2.82 -8.02 -2.97
N GLN A 103 1.56 -7.80 -2.58
CA GLN A 103 0.56 -7.27 -3.49
C GLN A 103 0.91 -5.83 -3.91
N ALA A 104 1.37 -5.01 -2.98
CA ALA A 104 1.86 -3.66 -3.26
C ALA A 104 3.04 -3.67 -4.23
N ALA A 105 4.02 -4.57 -4.03
CA ALA A 105 5.16 -4.74 -4.93
C ALA A 105 4.70 -5.15 -6.35
N LYS A 106 3.75 -6.10 -6.46
CA LYS A 106 3.20 -6.53 -7.76
C LYS A 106 2.45 -5.44 -8.51
N VAL A 107 1.82 -4.54 -7.80
CA VAL A 107 1.17 -3.36 -8.39
C VAL A 107 2.19 -2.34 -8.88
N GLY A 108 3.42 -2.38 -8.37
CA GLY A 108 4.50 -1.44 -8.70
C GLY A 108 4.58 -0.26 -7.74
N ALA A 109 4.04 -0.40 -6.52
CA ALA A 109 4.21 0.60 -5.48
C ALA A 109 5.69 0.76 -5.09
N LYS A 110 6.05 1.92 -4.59
CA LYS A 110 7.42 2.23 -4.13
C LYS A 110 7.64 1.83 -2.67
N ALA A 111 6.60 1.95 -1.84
CA ALA A 111 6.69 1.61 -0.43
C ALA A 111 5.33 1.15 0.13
N PHE A 112 5.39 0.57 1.31
CA PHE A 112 4.24 0.17 2.11
C PHE A 112 4.48 0.57 3.56
N VAL A 113 3.64 1.42 4.13
CA VAL A 113 3.76 1.94 5.48
C VAL A 113 2.58 1.48 6.33
N SER A 114 2.85 1.00 7.54
CA SER A 114 1.80 0.63 8.48
C SER A 114 1.24 1.87 9.20
N LYS A 115 -0.10 2.01 9.24
CA LYS A 115 -0.78 3.06 10.04
C LYS A 115 -0.51 2.95 11.55
N ARG A 116 0.10 1.84 12.00
CA ARG A 116 0.48 1.64 13.42
C ARG A 116 1.82 2.26 13.78
N LEU A 117 2.60 2.64 12.80
CA LEU A 117 3.89 3.30 13.00
C LEU A 117 3.70 4.80 13.26
N PRO A 118 4.68 5.46 13.88
CA PRO A 118 4.67 6.91 13.99
C PRO A 118 4.53 7.59 12.62
N ALA A 119 3.80 8.69 12.56
CA ALA A 119 3.59 9.41 11.31
C ALA A 119 4.90 9.94 10.70
N GLN A 120 5.96 10.12 11.50
CA GLN A 120 7.30 10.44 11.03
C GLN A 120 7.88 9.40 10.09
N ASP A 121 7.53 8.12 10.26
CA ASP A 121 8.02 7.06 9.37
C ASP A 121 7.41 7.20 7.96
N LEU A 122 6.14 7.61 7.87
CA LEU A 122 5.50 7.94 6.59
C LEU A 122 6.18 9.15 5.94
N LEU A 123 6.43 10.23 6.71
CA LEU A 123 7.11 11.42 6.18
C LEU A 123 8.50 11.08 5.65
N SER A 124 9.31 10.35 6.44
CA SER A 124 10.63 9.88 6.02
C SER A 124 10.57 9.01 4.76
N THR A 125 9.54 8.16 4.64
CA THR A 125 9.33 7.32 3.46
C THR A 125 8.98 8.17 2.22
N ILE A 126 8.10 9.17 2.36
CA ILE A 126 7.74 10.09 1.28
C ILE A 126 8.99 10.85 0.79
N GLU A 127 9.79 11.39 1.71
CA GLU A 127 11.03 12.11 1.37
C GLU A 127 12.00 11.22 0.58
N LYS A 128 12.24 9.99 1.04
CA LYS A 128 13.11 9.02 0.35
C LYS A 128 12.57 8.67 -1.04
N VAL A 129 11.25 8.47 -1.16
CA VAL A 129 10.60 8.19 -2.46
C VAL A 129 10.79 9.33 -3.44
N LEU A 130 10.63 10.58 -2.99
CA LEU A 130 10.84 11.77 -3.81
C LEU A 130 12.31 11.94 -4.23
N LEU A 131 13.25 11.55 -3.38
CA LEU A 131 14.69 11.57 -3.66
C LEU A 131 15.16 10.37 -4.50
N ASN A 132 14.27 9.43 -4.85
CA ASN A 132 14.60 8.16 -5.49
C ASN A 132 15.66 7.35 -4.73
N GLU A 133 15.66 7.43 -3.39
CA GLU A 133 16.55 6.65 -2.55
C GLU A 133 16.13 5.18 -2.49
N ASP A 134 17.10 4.29 -2.29
CA ASP A 134 16.84 2.87 -2.13
C ASP A 134 16.15 2.62 -0.78
N LEU A 135 14.90 2.16 -0.82
CA LEU A 135 14.10 1.83 0.35
C LEU A 135 14.35 0.41 0.88
N SER A 136 15.12 -0.41 0.15
CA SER A 136 15.31 -1.84 0.47
C SER A 136 16.30 -2.09 1.60
N ALA A 137 17.24 -1.19 1.86
CA ALA A 137 18.32 -1.38 2.81
C ALA A 137 17.85 -1.20 4.27
N GLY A 138 17.50 -2.31 4.94
CA GLY A 138 17.24 -2.34 6.39
C GLY A 138 15.93 -1.72 6.84
N ASN A 139 15.02 -1.42 5.93
CA ASN A 139 13.72 -0.83 6.23
C ASN A 139 12.66 -1.93 6.42
N PRO A 140 12.01 -2.06 7.60
CA PRO A 140 10.90 -2.99 7.80
C PRO A 140 9.70 -2.69 6.88
N GLU A 141 9.64 -1.51 6.29
CA GLU A 141 8.64 -1.07 5.32
C GLU A 141 9.04 -1.34 3.87
N ALA A 142 10.25 -1.89 3.61
CA ALA A 142 10.65 -2.29 2.28
C ALA A 142 9.69 -3.32 1.69
N LEU A 143 9.33 -3.12 0.42
CA LEU A 143 8.54 -4.10 -0.31
C LEU A 143 9.42 -5.32 -0.62
N PRO A 144 8.92 -6.55 -0.41
CA PRO A 144 9.66 -7.74 -0.81
C PRO A 144 9.81 -7.78 -2.33
N GLU A 145 10.95 -8.29 -2.79
CA GLU A 145 11.12 -8.60 -4.21
C GLU A 145 9.95 -9.47 -4.69
N PRO A 146 9.38 -9.22 -5.88
CA PRO A 146 8.30 -10.03 -6.42
C PRO A 146 8.78 -11.47 -6.63
N SER A 147 8.47 -12.35 -5.70
CA SER A 147 8.81 -13.77 -5.82
C SER A 147 7.74 -14.49 -6.63
N GLU A 148 8.09 -15.01 -7.81
CA GLU A 148 7.13 -15.65 -8.72
C GLU A 148 6.63 -17.03 -8.27
N GLU A 149 7.31 -17.72 -7.34
CA GLU A 149 7.08 -19.17 -7.22
C GLU A 149 6.72 -19.74 -5.84
N LYS A 150 6.72 -19.00 -4.74
CA LYS A 150 6.46 -19.64 -3.42
C LYS A 150 5.37 -18.95 -2.62
N LEU A 151 4.44 -19.76 -2.08
CA LEU A 151 3.50 -19.30 -1.06
C LEU A 151 4.25 -18.79 0.17
N THR A 152 3.81 -17.65 0.74
CA THR A 152 4.32 -17.16 2.02
C THR A 152 4.03 -18.16 3.14
N ILE A 153 4.71 -18.02 4.28
CA ILE A 153 4.42 -18.84 5.48
C ILE A 153 2.94 -18.75 5.80
N ARG A 154 2.36 -17.54 5.82
CA ARG A 154 0.96 -17.29 6.13
C ARG A 154 -0.01 -17.91 5.10
N GLN A 155 0.33 -17.86 3.83
CA GLN A 155 -0.45 -18.52 2.78
C GLN A 155 -0.40 -20.04 2.91
N ARG A 156 0.73 -20.61 3.32
CA ARG A 156 0.85 -22.05 3.60
C ARG A 156 -0.01 -22.47 4.78
N GLU A 157 -0.03 -21.69 5.87
CA GLU A 157 -0.91 -21.92 7.02
C GLU A 157 -2.39 -21.90 6.61
N VAL A 158 -2.81 -20.88 5.85
CA VAL A 158 -4.19 -20.80 5.34
C VAL A 158 -4.49 -21.96 4.39
N LEU A 159 -3.59 -22.32 3.49
CA LEU A 159 -3.76 -23.45 2.58
C LEU A 159 -3.88 -24.79 3.34
N HIS A 160 -3.06 -24.99 4.38
CA HIS A 160 -3.16 -26.16 5.27
C HIS A 160 -4.54 -26.25 5.95
N LEU A 161 -5.03 -25.12 6.51
CA LEU A 161 -6.34 -25.09 7.14
C LEU A 161 -7.51 -25.31 6.16
N ILE A 162 -7.38 -24.83 4.92
CA ILE A 162 -8.34 -25.13 3.86
C ILE A 162 -8.32 -26.62 3.52
N ALA A 163 -7.15 -27.23 3.46
CA ALA A 163 -7.00 -28.65 3.15
C ALA A 163 -7.58 -29.55 4.25
N THR A 164 -7.54 -29.10 5.51
CA THR A 164 -8.20 -29.76 6.64
C THR A 164 -9.71 -29.49 6.75
N GLY A 165 -10.27 -28.72 5.80
CA GLY A 165 -11.71 -28.47 5.70
C GLY A 165 -12.21 -27.27 6.49
N CYS A 166 -11.33 -26.40 7.01
CA CYS A 166 -11.72 -25.22 7.75
C CYS A 166 -12.41 -24.18 6.86
N THR A 167 -13.48 -23.61 7.38
CA THR A 167 -14.17 -22.44 6.78
C THR A 167 -13.37 -21.15 7.00
N ALA A 168 -13.65 -20.10 6.24
CA ALA A 168 -13.00 -18.80 6.41
C ALA A 168 -13.17 -18.23 7.83
N LYS A 169 -14.27 -18.51 8.52
CA LYS A 169 -14.50 -18.11 9.92
C LYS A 169 -13.58 -18.87 10.90
N GLU A 170 -13.42 -20.16 10.70
CA GLU A 170 -12.53 -20.99 11.51
C GLU A 170 -11.06 -20.64 11.28
N ILE A 171 -10.67 -20.41 10.04
CA ILE A 171 -9.33 -19.92 9.69
C ILE A 171 -9.07 -18.56 10.36
N ALA A 172 -10.02 -17.64 10.28
CA ALA A 172 -9.90 -16.34 10.90
C ALA A 172 -9.71 -16.46 12.43
N HIS A 173 -10.46 -17.32 13.08
CA HIS A 173 -10.35 -17.59 14.51
C HIS A 173 -9.00 -18.22 14.89
N GLN A 174 -8.58 -19.28 14.19
CA GLN A 174 -7.34 -20.01 14.50
C GLN A 174 -6.10 -19.14 14.27
N LEU A 175 -6.14 -18.28 13.25
CA LEU A 175 -5.02 -17.45 12.86
C LEU A 175 -5.07 -16.03 13.46
N SER A 176 -6.09 -15.75 14.31
CA SER A 176 -6.30 -14.43 14.94
C SER A 176 -6.34 -13.26 13.93
N ILE A 177 -7.04 -13.45 12.82
CA ILE A 177 -7.25 -12.46 11.75
C ILE A 177 -8.74 -12.22 11.50
N SER A 178 -9.09 -11.20 10.71
CA SER A 178 -10.48 -11.02 10.28
C SER A 178 -10.91 -12.09 9.27
N VAL A 179 -12.22 -12.36 9.18
CA VAL A 179 -12.77 -13.22 8.12
C VAL A 179 -12.44 -12.68 6.74
N ARG A 180 -12.49 -11.37 6.57
CA ARG A 180 -12.10 -10.67 5.33
C ARG A 180 -10.64 -10.95 4.96
N THR A 181 -9.75 -10.94 5.95
CA THR A 181 -8.32 -11.25 5.75
C THR A 181 -8.13 -12.72 5.35
N ALA A 182 -8.88 -13.65 5.95
CA ALA A 182 -8.84 -15.06 5.58
C ALA A 182 -9.31 -15.30 4.13
N GLU A 183 -10.39 -14.66 3.71
CA GLU A 183 -10.88 -14.70 2.32
C GLU A 183 -9.89 -14.06 1.34
N PHE A 184 -9.24 -12.99 1.72
CA PHE A 184 -8.19 -12.38 0.92
C PHE A 184 -7.00 -13.32 0.70
N HIS A 185 -6.52 -14.00 1.77
CA HIS A 185 -5.48 -15.02 1.64
C HIS A 185 -5.89 -16.15 0.70
N ARG A 186 -7.14 -16.62 0.82
CA ARG A 186 -7.70 -17.65 -0.05
C ARG A 186 -7.69 -17.23 -1.51
N ALA A 187 -8.20 -16.02 -1.81
CA ALA A 187 -8.23 -15.48 -3.17
C ALA A 187 -6.81 -15.33 -3.75
N ALA A 188 -5.86 -14.87 -2.95
CA ALA A 188 -4.48 -14.71 -3.37
C ALA A 188 -3.77 -16.05 -3.63
N ILE A 189 -4.03 -17.09 -2.82
CA ILE A 189 -3.52 -18.45 -3.06
C ILE A 189 -4.06 -18.98 -4.39
N MET A 190 -5.38 -18.85 -4.62
CA MET A 190 -6.01 -19.27 -5.86
C MET A 190 -5.39 -18.58 -7.07
N HIS A 191 -5.25 -17.27 -7.02
CA HIS A 191 -4.65 -16.49 -8.09
C HIS A 191 -3.19 -16.88 -8.34
N ARG A 192 -2.39 -17.04 -7.27
CA ARG A 192 -0.94 -17.32 -7.35
C ARG A 192 -0.65 -18.70 -7.93
N LEU A 193 -1.50 -19.68 -7.61
CA LEU A 193 -1.34 -21.07 -8.05
C LEU A 193 -2.16 -21.41 -9.29
N GLY A 194 -2.91 -20.44 -9.87
CA GLY A 194 -3.78 -20.69 -11.02
C GLY A 194 -4.95 -21.64 -10.70
N LEU A 195 -5.43 -21.66 -9.44
CA LEU A 195 -6.50 -22.52 -8.97
C LEU A 195 -7.83 -21.78 -9.00
N HIS A 196 -8.92 -22.49 -9.30
CA HIS A 196 -10.24 -21.89 -9.49
C HIS A 196 -11.29 -22.38 -8.48
N SER A 197 -10.94 -23.30 -7.59
CA SER A 197 -11.85 -23.87 -6.60
C SER A 197 -11.15 -24.30 -5.31
N THR A 198 -11.93 -24.38 -4.21
CA THR A 198 -11.44 -24.93 -2.93
C THR A 198 -10.98 -26.39 -3.10
N ALA A 199 -11.67 -27.18 -3.92
CA ALA A 199 -11.30 -28.57 -4.18
C ALA A 199 -9.92 -28.67 -4.86
N GLU A 200 -9.59 -27.74 -5.76
CA GLU A 200 -8.25 -27.67 -6.37
C GLU A 200 -7.20 -27.25 -5.35
N MET A 201 -7.49 -26.30 -4.46
CA MET A 201 -6.59 -25.93 -3.37
C MET A 201 -6.29 -27.10 -2.44
N THR A 202 -7.31 -27.87 -2.06
CA THR A 202 -7.14 -29.08 -1.22
C THR A 202 -6.26 -30.12 -1.93
N ARG A 203 -6.52 -30.41 -3.20
CA ARG A 203 -5.69 -31.34 -3.98
C ARG A 203 -4.24 -30.86 -4.10
N TYR A 204 -4.04 -29.57 -4.36
CA TYR A 204 -2.71 -28.98 -4.41
C TYR A 204 -1.97 -29.10 -3.07
N ALA A 205 -2.64 -28.78 -1.94
CA ALA A 205 -2.06 -28.88 -0.61
C ALA A 205 -1.57 -30.30 -0.28
N ILE A 206 -2.37 -31.31 -0.62
CA ILE A 206 -2.01 -32.72 -0.43
C ILE A 206 -0.82 -33.09 -1.33
N ALA A 207 -0.87 -32.72 -2.61
CA ALA A 207 0.19 -33.05 -3.57
C ALA A 207 1.54 -32.34 -3.26
N SER A 208 1.49 -31.16 -2.66
CA SER A 208 2.68 -30.37 -2.29
C SER A 208 3.20 -30.64 -0.87
N GLY A 209 2.56 -31.54 -0.12
CA GLY A 209 2.96 -31.86 1.27
C GLY A 209 2.70 -30.73 2.27
N VAL A 210 1.77 -29.83 1.99
CA VAL A 210 1.35 -28.74 2.88
C VAL A 210 0.25 -29.21 3.84
N ALA A 211 -0.48 -30.25 3.50
CA ALA A 211 -1.55 -30.86 4.31
C ALA A 211 -1.10 -32.16 4.91
#